data_3549b1a7df610a87823cb2db891f8281
#
_entry.id   3549b1a7df610a87823cb2db891f8281
#
_cell.length_a   1.000
_cell.length_b   1.000
_cell.length_c   1.000
_cell.angle_alpha   90.00
_cell.angle_beta   90.00
_cell.angle_gamma   90.00
#
_symmetry.space_group_name_H-M   'P 1'
#
loop_
_entity.id
_entity.type
_entity.pdbx_description
1 polymer ?
#
loop_
_entity_poly.entity_id
_entity_poly.type
_entity_poly.pdbx_seq_one_letter_code
_entity_poly.pdbx_strand_id
1 'polypeptide(L)'
;MNSKMKWGGILAALAVVMVVSAFGLPGQGRRPSDPPVVIDLAQRSAARLRDAVRFPADAPQLTLISSTAIPASPIPTTEPLSARIVYDDDVTARVAVSFSGRIVSLKAAPGDSVRAGQVLAEIDSPDFGTASADLLKARADERLKRLAFERAKDLGSGEAIAARELDGAQADFEQAQAERIRAEQRVANLNPQGLAVRGQRVSLTSPVNGVVTERTATPALEVSPGMAAPLFVIADLRHLWLMIDLPEQLLSRMKVGSAVSVECDAYPDKRFTAHIVQLGQVVDPNSRRIVVRARLDNPEARLLPEMFVRASVLQDSGSGVKVPNGAIVIRGNQQFVFVQTAPGEFHRRIVKLVTQGGDFSYVGEGLAGGERVVTSGALLLDAEISARADSNS
;
A
#
# COMPACT_ATOMS: atom_id res chain seq x y z
N MET A 1 40.08 30.62 -19.18
CA MET A 1 41.20 31.12 -18.36
C MET A 1 41.27 30.19 -17.17
N ASN A 2 42.07 29.13 -17.33
CA ASN A 2 43.26 28.76 -16.58
C ASN A 2 43.02 28.69 -15.04
N SER A 3 43.23 27.63 -14.32
CA SER A 3 44.50 26.83 -14.27
C SER A 3 44.26 25.51 -13.54
N LYS A 4 44.86 24.47 -14.09
CA LYS A 4 45.20 23.18 -13.48
C LYS A 4 46.14 23.35 -12.30
N MET A 5 46.06 22.49 -11.27
CA MET A 5 47.30 21.92 -10.73
C MET A 5 47.06 20.56 -10.04
N LYS A 6 47.77 19.56 -10.52
CA LYS A 6 48.03 18.23 -9.95
C LYS A 6 49.18 18.34 -8.94
N TRP A 7 49.23 17.37 -8.00
CA TRP A 7 50.41 16.73 -7.39
C TRP A 7 49.85 15.89 -6.24
N GLY A 8 50.02 14.61 -6.00
CA GLY A 8 51.11 13.71 -6.39
C GLY A 8 52.09 13.49 -5.22
N GLY A 9 52.09 12.28 -4.62
CA GLY A 9 53.24 11.82 -3.85
C GLY A 9 52.92 11.21 -2.48
N ILE A 10 52.85 9.87 -2.34
CA ILE A 10 53.92 8.92 -1.90
C ILE A 10 54.08 8.77 -0.37
N LEU A 11 53.72 7.56 0.10
CA LEU A 11 54.35 6.64 1.07
C LEU A 11 55.36 7.20 2.10
N ALA A 12 55.13 6.87 3.39
CA ALA A 12 56.18 6.27 4.22
C ALA A 12 55.61 5.60 5.47
N ALA A 13 55.87 4.32 5.61
CA ALA A 13 55.74 3.52 6.81
C ALA A 13 56.85 3.93 7.80
N LEU A 14 56.52 3.98 9.09
CA LEU A 14 57.55 4.00 10.15
C LEU A 14 57.04 3.18 11.35
N ALA A 15 57.62 1.98 11.44
CA ALA A 15 57.57 1.15 12.63
C ALA A 15 58.50 1.79 13.70
N VAL A 16 57.97 2.04 14.90
CA VAL A 16 58.79 2.34 16.06
C VAL A 16 58.63 1.20 17.06
N VAL A 17 59.70 0.39 17.10
CA VAL A 17 59.98 -0.57 18.17
C VAL A 17 60.58 0.21 19.32
N MET A 18 59.89 0.24 20.49
CA MET A 18 60.55 0.66 21.74
C MET A 18 60.69 -0.54 22.65
N VAL A 19 61.94 -0.94 22.79
CA VAL A 19 62.46 -1.82 23.84
C VAL A 19 62.67 -0.95 25.09
N VAL A 20 61.99 -1.26 26.18
CA VAL A 20 62.37 -0.77 27.50
C VAL A 20 62.61 -1.97 28.42
N SER A 21 63.83 -2.01 28.81
CA SER A 21 64.48 -3.00 29.68
C SER A 21 63.95 -2.98 31.12
N ALA A 22 64.02 -4.13 31.69
CA ALA A 22 63.72 -4.57 33.03
C ALA A 22 64.28 -3.67 34.16
N PHE A 23 63.42 -3.45 35.17
CA PHE A 23 63.85 -3.35 36.56
C PHE A 23 62.91 -4.17 37.42
N GLY A 24 63.47 -5.16 38.08
CA GLY A 24 62.78 -6.06 38.96
C GLY A 24 62.43 -5.42 40.31
N LEU A 25 61.29 -5.81 40.88
CA LEU A 25 60.97 -5.80 42.30
C LEU A 25 60.22 -7.07 42.67
N PRO A 26 60.43 -7.63 43.85
CA PRO A 26 60.02 -9.00 44.19
C PRO A 26 58.66 -9.11 44.82
N GLY A 27 57.99 -10.20 44.50
CA GLY A 27 57.13 -10.89 45.42
C GLY A 27 55.69 -10.38 45.58
N GLN A 28 54.76 -10.89 44.76
CA GLN A 28 53.40 -11.15 45.24
C GLN A 28 52.91 -12.49 44.67
N GLY A 29 52.35 -13.30 45.54
CA GLY A 29 52.00 -14.71 45.39
C GLY A 29 51.14 -15.02 44.17
N ARG A 30 51.47 -16.06 43.45
CA ARG A 30 50.60 -16.78 42.53
C ARG A 30 49.33 -17.18 43.26
N ARG A 31 48.22 -16.60 42.92
CA ARG A 31 46.90 -17.18 43.20
C ARG A 31 46.81 -18.47 42.41
N PRO A 32 46.33 -19.58 43.01
CA PRO A 32 46.09 -20.79 42.28
C PRO A 32 45.13 -20.54 41.14
N SER A 33 45.48 -20.97 39.93
CA SER A 33 44.59 -21.00 38.77
C SER A 33 43.40 -21.86 39.15
N ASP A 34 42.21 -21.27 39.10
CA ASP A 34 40.95 -22.01 39.20
C ASP A 34 41.00 -23.17 38.18
N PRO A 35 40.61 -24.39 38.58
CA PRO A 35 40.55 -25.49 37.65
C PRO A 35 39.55 -25.19 36.56
N PRO A 36 39.77 -25.61 35.29
CA PRO A 36 38.80 -25.42 34.23
C PRO A 36 37.48 -26.03 34.69
N VAL A 37 36.41 -25.24 34.62
CA VAL A 37 35.04 -25.71 34.90
C VAL A 37 34.72 -26.79 33.86
N VAL A 38 35.02 -28.05 34.23
CA VAL A 38 34.55 -29.21 33.47
C VAL A 38 33.07 -29.27 33.71
N ILE A 39 32.28 -28.66 32.82
CA ILE A 39 30.84 -28.78 32.82
C ILE A 39 30.55 -30.23 32.46
N ASP A 40 30.22 -30.99 33.47
CA ASP A 40 29.93 -32.43 33.38
C ASP A 40 28.82 -32.68 32.36
N LEU A 41 29.15 -33.39 31.27
CA LEU A 41 28.20 -33.83 30.27
C LEU A 41 27.02 -34.63 30.90
N ALA A 42 27.27 -35.29 32.04
CA ALA A 42 26.26 -35.99 32.82
C ALA A 42 25.25 -35.01 33.45
N GLN A 43 25.68 -33.85 33.93
CA GLN A 43 24.78 -32.82 34.47
C GLN A 43 23.90 -32.19 33.38
N ARG A 44 24.45 -31.98 32.17
CA ARG A 44 23.66 -31.53 31.01
C ARG A 44 22.65 -32.57 30.55
N SER A 45 22.99 -33.86 30.62
CA SER A 45 22.08 -34.95 30.29
C SER A 45 20.97 -35.11 31.35
N ALA A 46 21.31 -34.99 32.61
CA ALA A 46 20.35 -35.05 33.73
C ALA A 46 19.39 -33.85 33.75
N ALA A 47 19.89 -32.63 33.40
CA ALA A 47 19.04 -31.44 33.24
C ALA A 47 18.07 -31.60 32.07
N ARG A 48 18.50 -32.19 30.96
CA ARG A 48 17.65 -32.48 29.80
C ARG A 48 16.55 -33.51 30.11
N LEU A 49 16.82 -34.50 30.96
CA LEU A 49 15.83 -35.50 31.39
C LEU A 49 14.79 -34.92 32.35
N ARG A 50 15.12 -33.87 33.11
CA ARG A 50 14.18 -33.18 34.02
C ARG A 50 13.18 -32.29 33.27
N ASP A 51 13.47 -31.93 32.03
CA ASP A 51 12.62 -31.06 31.20
C ASP A 51 11.84 -31.82 30.11
N ALA A 52 11.81 -33.16 30.17
CA ALA A 52 11.11 -34.01 29.22
C ALA A 52 10.04 -34.87 29.90
N VAL A 53 8.89 -34.98 29.25
CA VAL A 53 7.82 -35.93 29.63
C VAL A 53 7.61 -36.90 28.49
N ARG A 54 7.57 -38.18 28.85
CA ARG A 54 7.25 -39.25 27.93
C ARG A 54 6.02 -40.00 28.44
N PHE A 55 5.05 -40.16 27.56
CA PHE A 55 3.86 -40.96 27.81
C PHE A 55 3.89 -42.25 26.98
N PRO A 56 3.40 -43.37 27.50
CA PRO A 56 3.09 -44.56 26.70
C PRO A 56 2.10 -44.22 25.59
N ALA A 57 2.15 -44.94 24.47
CA ALA A 57 1.31 -44.66 23.31
C ALA A 57 -0.21 -44.74 23.58
N ASP A 58 -0.60 -45.48 24.61
CA ASP A 58 -1.99 -45.70 25.04
C ASP A 58 -2.41 -44.79 26.22
N ALA A 59 -1.56 -43.83 26.59
CA ALA A 59 -1.85 -42.94 27.72
C ALA A 59 -3.07 -42.05 27.43
N PRO A 60 -4.10 -42.03 28.28
CA PRO A 60 -5.30 -41.23 28.07
C PRO A 60 -5.03 -39.72 28.03
N GLN A 61 -3.94 -39.27 28.65
CA GLN A 61 -3.51 -37.89 28.66
C GLN A 61 -3.18 -37.36 27.21
N LEU A 62 -2.75 -38.25 26.31
CA LEU A 62 -2.42 -37.88 24.93
C LEU A 62 -3.64 -37.37 24.13
N THR A 63 -4.86 -37.76 24.55
CA THR A 63 -6.09 -37.27 23.90
C THR A 63 -6.36 -35.78 24.17
N LEU A 64 -5.80 -35.24 25.25
CA LEU A 64 -5.95 -33.83 25.68
C LEU A 64 -4.82 -32.95 25.16
N ILE A 65 -3.80 -33.53 24.53
CA ILE A 65 -2.61 -32.82 24.07
C ILE A 65 -2.68 -32.73 22.53
N SER A 66 -2.72 -31.51 22.03
CA SER A 66 -2.64 -31.26 20.57
C SER A 66 -1.33 -30.59 20.25
N SER A 67 -0.62 -31.06 19.23
CA SER A 67 0.60 -30.45 18.73
C SER A 67 0.49 -30.13 17.24
N THR A 68 0.99 -29.00 16.84
CA THR A 68 0.96 -28.52 15.44
C THR A 68 2.36 -28.07 15.03
N ALA A 69 2.75 -28.39 13.80
CA ALA A 69 3.99 -27.84 13.22
C ALA A 69 3.74 -26.38 12.87
N ILE A 70 4.50 -25.46 13.47
CA ILE A 70 4.30 -24.02 13.28
C ILE A 70 5.41 -23.48 12.37
N PRO A 71 5.08 -22.90 11.20
CA PRO A 71 6.07 -22.33 10.31
C PRO A 71 6.69 -21.06 10.89
N ALA A 72 7.89 -20.70 10.40
CA ALA A 72 8.45 -19.39 10.65
C ALA A 72 7.55 -18.30 10.04
N SER A 73 7.42 -17.20 10.74
CA SER A 73 6.58 -16.06 10.35
C SER A 73 7.33 -14.74 10.59
N PRO A 74 7.16 -13.72 9.77
CA PRO A 74 7.68 -12.40 10.08
C PRO A 74 7.14 -11.90 11.42
N ILE A 75 8.01 -11.25 12.19
CA ILE A 75 7.64 -10.70 13.49
C ILE A 75 7.00 -9.31 13.27
N PRO A 76 5.77 -9.06 13.75
CA PRO A 76 5.21 -7.73 13.70
C PRO A 76 5.88 -6.80 14.72
N THR A 77 6.19 -5.59 14.28
CA THR A 77 6.73 -4.51 15.13
C THR A 77 5.63 -3.86 15.96
N THR A 78 4.39 -3.96 15.51
CA THR A 78 3.22 -3.37 16.16
C THR A 78 2.14 -4.42 16.40
N GLU A 79 1.31 -4.17 17.39
CA GLU A 79 -0.01 -4.79 17.47
C GLU A 79 -0.82 -4.46 16.22
N PRO A 80 -1.88 -5.23 15.91
CA PRO A 80 -2.75 -4.91 14.80
C PRO A 80 -3.36 -3.52 14.94
N LEU A 81 -3.11 -2.65 13.97
CA LEU A 81 -3.63 -1.29 13.88
C LEU A 81 -4.88 -1.28 13.00
N SER A 82 -5.83 -0.40 13.31
CA SER A 82 -6.97 -0.16 12.44
C SER A 82 -6.51 0.49 11.15
N ALA A 83 -7.02 0.00 10.04
CA ALA A 83 -6.73 0.56 8.73
C ALA A 83 -7.96 0.47 7.83
N ARG A 84 -8.03 1.37 6.84
CA ARG A 84 -9.08 1.41 5.83
C ARG A 84 -8.45 1.36 4.44
N ILE A 85 -9.06 0.59 3.57
CA ILE A 85 -8.71 0.53 2.17
C ILE A 85 -9.40 1.67 1.43
N VAL A 86 -8.68 2.42 0.60
CA VAL A 86 -9.24 3.50 -0.20
C VAL A 86 -8.79 3.37 -1.65
N TYR A 87 -9.47 4.07 -2.54
CA TYR A 87 -9.07 4.16 -3.94
C TYR A 87 -7.65 4.73 -4.08
N ASP A 88 -6.96 4.26 -5.09
CA ASP A 88 -5.76 4.93 -5.58
C ASP A 88 -6.19 6.06 -6.54
N ASP A 89 -6.09 7.31 -6.07
CA ASP A 89 -6.53 8.47 -6.83
C ASP A 89 -5.74 8.67 -8.13
N ASP A 90 -4.53 8.12 -8.24
CA ASP A 90 -3.70 8.22 -9.45
C ASP A 90 -4.24 7.35 -10.61
N VAL A 91 -5.00 6.29 -10.28
CA VAL A 91 -5.59 5.35 -11.25
C VAL A 91 -7.12 5.28 -11.15
N THR A 92 -7.73 6.19 -10.41
CA THR A 92 -9.19 6.29 -10.25
C THR A 92 -9.72 7.52 -10.97
N ALA A 93 -10.70 7.33 -11.81
CA ALA A 93 -11.38 8.42 -12.51
C ALA A 93 -12.79 8.64 -11.96
N ARG A 94 -13.06 9.85 -11.53
CA ARG A 94 -14.40 10.33 -11.20
C ARG A 94 -14.95 11.09 -12.38
N VAL A 95 -15.78 10.45 -13.17
CA VAL A 95 -16.30 11.00 -14.45
C VAL A 95 -17.48 11.90 -14.18
N ALA A 96 -17.28 13.19 -14.45
CA ALA A 96 -18.29 14.25 -14.38
C ALA A 96 -18.44 14.94 -15.74
N VAL A 97 -19.44 15.78 -15.90
CA VAL A 97 -19.68 16.56 -17.10
C VAL A 97 -19.45 18.06 -16.88
N SER A 98 -18.99 18.75 -17.95
CA SER A 98 -18.76 20.20 -17.97
C SER A 98 -19.87 20.97 -18.71
N PHE A 99 -20.97 20.29 -19.10
CA PHE A 99 -22.08 20.85 -19.87
C PHE A 99 -23.41 20.36 -19.30
N SER A 100 -24.50 21.05 -19.67
CA SER A 100 -25.86 20.65 -19.30
C SER A 100 -26.46 19.73 -20.34
N GLY A 101 -27.26 18.77 -19.90
CA GLY A 101 -27.94 17.84 -20.80
C GLY A 101 -28.75 16.78 -20.07
N ARG A 102 -29.28 15.82 -20.82
CA ARG A 102 -30.07 14.69 -20.29
C ARG A 102 -29.46 13.36 -20.74
N ILE A 103 -29.33 12.41 -19.84
CA ILE A 103 -28.85 11.06 -20.17
C ILE A 103 -29.92 10.35 -21.02
N VAL A 104 -29.52 9.95 -22.23
CA VAL A 104 -30.37 9.24 -23.19
C VAL A 104 -30.21 7.74 -23.04
N SER A 105 -28.98 7.28 -22.92
CA SER A 105 -28.68 5.85 -22.78
C SER A 105 -27.47 5.62 -21.87
N LEU A 106 -27.51 4.51 -21.15
CA LEU A 106 -26.41 4.01 -20.33
C LEU A 106 -25.84 2.79 -21.02
N LYS A 107 -24.51 2.70 -21.10
CA LYS A 107 -23.76 1.63 -21.76
C LYS A 107 -22.90 0.83 -20.77
N ALA A 108 -22.73 1.32 -19.53
CA ALA A 108 -21.96 0.68 -18.49
C ALA A 108 -22.75 0.60 -17.19
N ALA A 109 -22.57 -0.48 -16.46
CA ALA A 109 -23.15 -0.75 -15.14
C ALA A 109 -22.05 -0.95 -14.09
N PRO A 110 -22.35 -0.78 -12.79
CA PRO A 110 -21.43 -1.17 -11.72
C PRO A 110 -21.01 -2.63 -11.86
N GLY A 111 -19.69 -2.88 -11.72
CA GLY A 111 -19.08 -4.19 -11.95
C GLY A 111 -18.53 -4.42 -13.35
N ASP A 112 -18.90 -3.60 -14.34
CA ASP A 112 -18.38 -3.75 -15.69
C ASP A 112 -16.91 -3.33 -15.80
N SER A 113 -16.11 -4.13 -16.49
CA SER A 113 -14.76 -3.76 -16.88
C SER A 113 -14.80 -2.88 -18.12
N VAL A 114 -14.18 -1.70 -18.06
CA VAL A 114 -14.15 -0.72 -19.14
C VAL A 114 -12.72 -0.35 -19.53
N ARG A 115 -12.54 0.06 -20.78
CA ARG A 115 -11.29 0.56 -21.30
C ARG A 115 -11.32 2.06 -21.50
N ALA A 116 -10.18 2.71 -21.47
CA ALA A 116 -10.05 4.11 -21.84
C ALA A 116 -10.65 4.36 -23.24
N GLY A 117 -11.49 5.39 -23.37
CA GLY A 117 -12.24 5.70 -24.60
C GLY A 117 -13.56 4.93 -24.76
N GLN A 118 -13.86 3.93 -23.95
CA GLN A 118 -15.13 3.18 -24.00
C GLN A 118 -16.29 4.07 -23.56
N VAL A 119 -17.39 4.05 -24.33
CA VAL A 119 -18.59 4.84 -24.04
C VAL A 119 -19.32 4.28 -22.81
N LEU A 120 -19.56 5.13 -21.83
CA LEU A 120 -20.28 4.85 -20.60
C LEU A 120 -21.75 5.25 -20.66
N ALA A 121 -22.02 6.41 -21.28
CA ALA A 121 -23.34 6.96 -21.46
C ALA A 121 -23.42 7.86 -22.67
N GLU A 122 -24.61 8.06 -23.19
CA GLU A 122 -24.91 9.09 -24.21
C GLU A 122 -25.79 10.16 -23.56
N ILE A 123 -25.40 11.41 -23.75
CA ILE A 123 -26.04 12.59 -23.17
C ILE A 123 -26.52 13.48 -24.31
N ASP A 124 -27.78 13.89 -24.28
CA ASP A 124 -28.35 14.88 -25.16
C ASP A 124 -28.14 16.27 -24.55
N SER A 125 -27.42 17.15 -25.25
CA SER A 125 -27.07 18.48 -24.77
C SER A 125 -27.47 19.56 -25.76
N PRO A 126 -28.53 20.34 -25.46
CA PRO A 126 -28.93 21.48 -26.26
C PRO A 126 -27.82 22.54 -26.38
N ASP A 127 -26.97 22.69 -25.34
CA ASP A 127 -25.83 23.60 -25.33
C ASP A 127 -24.84 23.27 -26.44
N PHE A 128 -24.54 21.98 -26.64
CA PHE A 128 -23.70 21.52 -27.76
C PHE A 128 -24.36 21.71 -29.10
N GLY A 129 -25.67 21.44 -29.18
CA GLY A 129 -26.44 21.66 -30.37
C GLY A 129 -26.30 23.13 -30.86
N THR A 130 -26.57 24.05 -29.95
CA THR A 130 -26.47 25.50 -30.23
C THR A 130 -25.05 25.92 -30.57
N ALA A 131 -24.05 25.54 -29.74
CA ALA A 131 -22.65 25.92 -29.99
C ALA A 131 -22.11 25.36 -31.31
N SER A 132 -22.50 24.13 -31.69
CA SER A 132 -22.12 23.53 -32.97
C SER A 132 -22.77 24.23 -34.15
N ALA A 133 -24.06 24.63 -34.05
CA ALA A 133 -24.76 25.40 -35.09
C ALA A 133 -24.13 26.78 -35.27
N ASP A 134 -23.83 27.49 -34.18
CA ASP A 134 -23.12 28.77 -34.19
C ASP A 134 -21.76 28.67 -34.87
N LEU A 135 -20.99 27.61 -34.57
CA LEU A 135 -19.70 27.36 -35.21
C LEU A 135 -19.82 27.10 -36.72
N LEU A 136 -20.81 26.30 -37.13
CA LEU A 136 -21.06 26.03 -38.53
C LEU A 136 -21.44 27.33 -39.29
N LYS A 137 -22.27 28.17 -38.69
CA LYS A 137 -22.65 29.48 -39.22
C LYS A 137 -21.42 30.40 -39.36
N ALA A 138 -20.63 30.53 -38.31
CA ALA A 138 -19.43 31.37 -38.31
C ALA A 138 -18.39 30.91 -39.34
N ARG A 139 -18.21 29.59 -39.51
CA ARG A 139 -17.32 29.04 -40.56
C ARG A 139 -17.84 29.32 -41.98
N ALA A 140 -19.14 29.31 -42.20
CA ALA A 140 -19.74 29.62 -43.48
C ALA A 140 -19.58 31.13 -43.83
N ASP A 141 -19.79 31.98 -42.82
CA ASP A 141 -19.63 33.43 -42.97
C ASP A 141 -18.17 33.84 -43.23
N GLU A 142 -17.22 33.31 -42.45
CA GLU A 142 -15.78 33.52 -42.69
C GLU A 142 -15.40 33.09 -44.10
N ARG A 143 -15.87 31.95 -44.58
CA ARG A 143 -15.59 31.49 -45.95
C ARG A 143 -16.13 32.47 -47.00
N LEU A 144 -17.35 32.97 -46.79
CA LEU A 144 -17.97 33.96 -47.70
C LEU A 144 -17.16 35.27 -47.73
N LYS A 145 -16.81 35.80 -46.55
CA LYS A 145 -16.07 37.05 -46.42
C LYS A 145 -14.63 36.92 -46.92
N ARG A 146 -13.98 35.76 -46.70
CA ARG A 146 -12.66 35.48 -47.29
C ARG A 146 -12.69 35.53 -48.81
N LEU A 147 -13.66 34.88 -49.47
CA LEU A 147 -13.79 34.89 -50.90
C LEU A 147 -14.11 36.31 -51.45
N ALA A 148 -14.83 37.14 -50.70
CA ALA A 148 -15.07 38.52 -51.03
C ALA A 148 -13.78 39.38 -50.97
N PHE A 149 -13.00 39.18 -49.88
CA PHE A 149 -11.71 39.86 -49.72
C PHE A 149 -10.69 39.44 -50.79
N GLU A 150 -10.58 38.12 -51.10
CA GLU A 150 -9.70 37.63 -52.17
C GLU A 150 -10.06 38.26 -53.53
N ARG A 151 -11.36 38.32 -53.88
CA ARG A 151 -11.81 38.98 -55.10
C ARG A 151 -11.50 40.49 -55.14
N ALA A 152 -11.74 41.14 -53.97
CA ALA A 152 -11.43 42.61 -53.89
C ALA A 152 -9.92 42.83 -54.01
N LYS A 153 -9.08 41.98 -53.47
CA LYS A 153 -7.62 42.03 -53.58
C LYS A 153 -7.15 41.82 -55.01
N ASP A 154 -7.71 40.86 -55.75
CA ASP A 154 -7.37 40.59 -57.15
C ASP A 154 -7.78 41.74 -58.08
N LEU A 155 -8.97 42.35 -57.86
CA LEU A 155 -9.44 43.52 -58.60
C LEU A 155 -8.66 44.79 -58.24
N GLY A 156 -8.24 44.94 -56.97
CA GLY A 156 -7.42 46.05 -56.50
C GLY A 156 -6.03 46.08 -57.15
N SER A 157 -5.44 44.94 -57.47
CA SER A 157 -4.19 44.81 -58.19
C SER A 157 -4.25 45.35 -59.65
N GLY A 158 -5.46 45.47 -60.21
CA GLY A 158 -5.73 46.00 -61.52
C GLY A 158 -6.29 47.46 -61.58
N GLU A 159 -6.20 48.22 -60.47
CA GLU A 159 -6.76 49.56 -60.28
C GLU A 159 -8.31 49.69 -60.52
N ALA A 160 -9.00 48.55 -60.51
CA ALA A 160 -10.43 48.44 -60.78
C ALA A 160 -11.33 48.69 -59.60
N ILE A 161 -10.77 48.82 -58.34
CA ILE A 161 -11.51 48.95 -57.09
C ILE A 161 -10.94 50.07 -56.20
N ALA A 162 -11.80 50.85 -55.55
CA ALA A 162 -11.37 51.87 -54.60
C ALA A 162 -10.72 51.26 -53.34
N ALA A 163 -9.63 51.83 -52.84
CA ALA A 163 -8.92 51.36 -51.61
C ALA A 163 -9.87 51.16 -50.42
N ARG A 164 -10.87 52.02 -50.29
CA ARG A 164 -11.90 51.92 -49.25
C ARG A 164 -12.72 50.62 -49.32
N GLU A 165 -12.95 50.12 -50.54
CA GLU A 165 -13.72 48.86 -50.72
C GLU A 165 -12.88 47.63 -50.35
N LEU A 166 -11.57 47.66 -50.66
CA LEU A 166 -10.61 46.62 -50.19
C LEU A 166 -10.49 46.62 -48.67
N ASP A 167 -10.30 47.82 -48.07
CA ASP A 167 -10.23 47.95 -46.59
C ASP A 167 -11.50 47.46 -45.94
N GLY A 168 -12.68 47.75 -46.51
CA GLY A 168 -13.96 47.25 -46.03
C GLY A 168 -14.08 45.71 -46.08
N ALA A 169 -13.65 45.10 -47.20
CA ALA A 169 -13.68 43.64 -47.35
C ALA A 169 -12.68 42.95 -46.44
N GLN A 170 -11.54 43.57 -46.17
CA GLN A 170 -10.56 43.08 -45.20
C GLN A 170 -11.13 43.12 -43.77
N ALA A 171 -11.69 44.24 -43.33
CA ALA A 171 -12.30 44.38 -42.02
C ALA A 171 -13.43 43.36 -41.79
N ASP A 172 -14.28 43.18 -42.81
CA ASP A 172 -15.36 42.18 -42.77
C ASP A 172 -14.81 40.75 -42.60
N PHE A 173 -13.74 40.40 -43.31
CA PHE A 173 -13.08 39.10 -43.19
C PHE A 173 -12.46 38.90 -41.81
N GLU A 174 -11.73 39.89 -41.28
CA GLU A 174 -11.12 39.86 -39.97
C GLU A 174 -12.19 39.69 -38.84
N GLN A 175 -13.32 40.39 -38.99
CA GLN A 175 -14.46 40.26 -38.07
C GLN A 175 -15.05 38.83 -38.10
N ALA A 176 -15.28 38.27 -39.30
CA ALA A 176 -15.81 36.93 -39.45
C ALA A 176 -14.83 35.85 -38.90
N GLN A 177 -13.52 36.07 -39.08
CA GLN A 177 -12.47 35.22 -38.51
C GLN A 177 -12.50 35.24 -36.98
N ALA A 178 -12.61 36.42 -36.37
CA ALA A 178 -12.71 36.58 -34.93
C ALA A 178 -13.96 35.85 -34.37
N GLU A 179 -15.10 35.96 -35.06
CA GLU A 179 -16.35 35.31 -34.68
C GLU A 179 -16.24 33.76 -34.76
N ARG A 180 -15.58 33.23 -35.83
CA ARG A 180 -15.30 31.78 -35.91
C ARG A 180 -14.42 31.31 -34.75
N ILE A 181 -13.36 32.06 -34.43
CA ILE A 181 -12.47 31.71 -33.30
C ILE A 181 -13.26 31.71 -32.00
N ARG A 182 -14.12 32.68 -31.76
CA ARG A 182 -15.00 32.74 -30.58
C ARG A 182 -15.90 31.53 -30.51
N ALA A 183 -16.55 31.15 -31.61
CA ALA A 183 -17.44 29.99 -31.66
C ALA A 183 -16.67 28.65 -31.43
N GLU A 184 -15.45 28.52 -31.99
CA GLU A 184 -14.58 27.37 -31.75
C GLU A 184 -14.19 27.24 -30.27
N GLN A 185 -13.80 28.37 -29.65
CA GLN A 185 -13.48 28.37 -28.19
C GLN A 185 -14.69 27.99 -27.35
N ARG A 186 -15.90 28.44 -27.74
CA ARG A 186 -17.11 28.02 -27.01
C ARG A 186 -17.33 26.52 -27.07
N VAL A 187 -17.19 25.89 -28.23
CA VAL A 187 -17.28 24.43 -28.39
C VAL A 187 -16.18 23.73 -27.60
N ALA A 188 -14.96 24.21 -27.63
CA ALA A 188 -13.83 23.64 -26.89
C ALA A 188 -14.04 23.72 -25.35
N ASN A 189 -14.57 24.84 -24.88
CA ASN A 189 -14.86 25.01 -23.43
C ASN A 189 -15.99 24.06 -22.93
N LEU A 190 -16.97 23.76 -23.77
CA LEU A 190 -17.99 22.77 -23.48
C LEU A 190 -17.44 21.33 -23.49
N ASN A 191 -16.36 21.10 -24.25
CA ASN A 191 -15.76 19.78 -24.45
C ASN A 191 -14.26 19.76 -24.19
N PRO A 192 -13.80 20.09 -22.99
CA PRO A 192 -12.37 20.12 -22.67
C PRO A 192 -11.71 18.73 -22.76
N GLN A 193 -12.50 17.67 -22.67
CA GLN A 193 -12.03 16.28 -22.75
C GLN A 193 -12.01 15.71 -24.18
N GLY A 194 -12.48 16.44 -25.19
CA GLY A 194 -12.52 15.99 -26.58
C GLY A 194 -13.48 14.81 -26.82
N LEU A 195 -14.58 14.75 -26.08
CA LEU A 195 -15.59 13.69 -26.21
C LEU A 195 -16.18 13.68 -27.64
N ALA A 196 -16.55 12.49 -28.12
CA ALA A 196 -17.19 12.36 -29.42
C ALA A 196 -18.59 12.96 -29.39
N VAL A 197 -18.87 13.92 -30.31
CA VAL A 197 -20.14 14.62 -30.43
C VAL A 197 -20.77 14.32 -31.78
N ARG A 198 -22.05 13.94 -31.79
CA ARG A 198 -22.86 13.77 -33.02
C ARG A 198 -24.11 14.64 -32.93
N GLY A 199 -24.11 15.81 -33.57
CA GLY A 199 -25.16 16.83 -33.43
C GLY A 199 -25.16 17.36 -31.97
N GLN A 200 -26.22 17.10 -31.22
CA GLN A 200 -26.32 17.44 -29.80
C GLN A 200 -26.04 16.28 -28.86
N ARG A 201 -25.79 15.07 -29.40
CA ARG A 201 -25.43 13.89 -28.57
C ARG A 201 -23.94 13.83 -28.29
N VAL A 202 -23.60 13.75 -27.01
CA VAL A 202 -22.25 13.63 -26.50
C VAL A 202 -22.07 12.23 -25.92
N SER A 203 -21.04 11.53 -26.37
CA SER A 203 -20.67 10.23 -25.84
C SER A 203 -19.72 10.41 -24.67
N LEU A 204 -20.18 10.20 -23.44
CA LEU A 204 -19.36 10.22 -22.23
C LEU A 204 -18.51 8.95 -22.21
N THR A 205 -17.18 9.09 -22.19
CA THR A 205 -16.25 7.96 -22.25
C THR A 205 -15.43 7.82 -20.97
N SER A 206 -14.92 6.61 -20.73
CA SER A 206 -13.95 6.37 -19.65
C SER A 206 -12.60 6.98 -19.98
N PRO A 207 -11.98 7.77 -19.10
CA PRO A 207 -10.62 8.28 -19.30
C PRO A 207 -9.53 7.24 -18.97
N VAL A 208 -9.87 6.17 -18.20
CA VAL A 208 -8.94 5.14 -17.73
C VAL A 208 -9.46 3.73 -18.00
N ASN A 209 -8.56 2.76 -17.91
CA ASN A 209 -8.95 1.36 -17.84
C ASN A 209 -9.30 0.99 -16.39
N GLY A 210 -10.33 0.20 -16.16
CA GLY A 210 -10.71 -0.21 -14.81
C GLY A 210 -12.07 -0.86 -14.75
N VAL A 211 -12.61 -0.93 -13.53
CA VAL A 211 -13.96 -1.41 -13.25
C VAL A 211 -14.82 -0.23 -12.82
N VAL A 212 -16.04 -0.17 -13.29
CA VAL A 212 -17.04 0.79 -12.80
C VAL A 212 -17.42 0.39 -11.38
N THR A 213 -16.96 1.12 -10.39
CA THR A 213 -17.24 0.84 -8.97
C THR A 213 -18.53 1.49 -8.51
N GLU A 214 -18.83 2.70 -9.02
CA GLU A 214 -20.01 3.45 -8.65
C GLU A 214 -20.64 4.09 -9.88
N ARG A 215 -21.96 4.20 -9.88
CA ARG A 215 -22.76 4.89 -10.90
C ARG A 215 -23.92 5.63 -10.25
N THR A 216 -23.90 6.95 -10.35
CA THR A 216 -25.03 7.81 -9.99
C THR A 216 -25.90 8.12 -11.21
N ALA A 217 -25.36 7.92 -12.41
CA ALA A 217 -26.06 8.11 -13.67
C ALA A 217 -27.30 7.19 -13.77
N THR A 218 -28.48 7.77 -14.01
CA THR A 218 -29.73 7.06 -14.26
C THR A 218 -30.33 7.50 -15.60
N PRO A 219 -31.15 6.66 -16.24
CA PRO A 219 -31.86 7.06 -17.47
C PRO A 219 -32.69 8.33 -17.24
N ALA A 220 -32.66 9.23 -18.20
CA ALA A 220 -33.35 10.53 -18.18
C ALA A 220 -32.87 11.51 -17.08
N LEU A 221 -31.83 11.22 -16.34
CA LEU A 221 -31.21 12.17 -15.39
C LEU A 221 -30.75 13.43 -16.14
N GLU A 222 -31.14 14.58 -15.61
CA GLU A 222 -30.59 15.86 -16.03
C GLU A 222 -29.24 16.08 -15.36
N VAL A 223 -28.23 16.37 -16.17
CA VAL A 223 -26.85 16.60 -15.73
C VAL A 223 -26.47 18.05 -15.98
N SER A 224 -25.65 18.61 -15.10
CA SER A 224 -25.14 19.97 -15.22
C SER A 224 -23.73 20.08 -14.65
N PRO A 225 -22.95 21.10 -15.05
CA PRO A 225 -21.66 21.38 -14.44
C PRO A 225 -21.78 21.59 -12.93
N GLY A 226 -20.81 21.05 -12.16
CA GLY A 226 -20.76 21.23 -10.71
C GLY A 226 -21.72 20.36 -9.90
N MET A 227 -22.25 19.28 -10.48
CA MET A 227 -22.97 18.26 -9.71
C MET A 227 -22.08 17.74 -8.58
N ALA A 228 -22.63 17.57 -7.40
CA ALA A 228 -21.91 17.15 -6.20
C ALA A 228 -21.30 15.74 -6.31
N ALA A 229 -21.95 14.85 -7.05
CA ALA A 229 -21.49 13.47 -7.25
C ALA A 229 -21.07 13.22 -8.70
N PRO A 230 -19.99 12.47 -8.94
CA PRO A 230 -19.61 12.04 -10.28
C PRO A 230 -20.66 11.09 -10.86
N LEU A 231 -20.81 11.06 -12.17
CA LEU A 231 -21.74 10.15 -12.85
C LEU A 231 -21.26 8.69 -12.82
N PHE A 232 -19.94 8.49 -12.88
CA PHE A 232 -19.29 7.19 -12.77
C PHE A 232 -17.99 7.34 -11.96
N VAL A 233 -17.68 6.32 -11.18
CA VAL A 233 -16.33 6.11 -10.59
C VAL A 233 -15.75 4.87 -11.23
N ILE A 234 -14.56 4.99 -11.78
CA ILE A 234 -13.85 3.91 -12.47
C ILE A 234 -12.48 3.78 -11.82
N ALA A 235 -12.15 2.59 -11.34
CA ALA A 235 -10.90 2.35 -10.63
C ALA A 235 -10.25 1.04 -11.07
N ASP A 236 -8.92 1.00 -11.02
CA ASP A 236 -8.17 -0.26 -11.08
C ASP A 236 -8.08 -0.84 -9.65
N LEU A 237 -8.94 -1.82 -9.36
CA LEU A 237 -9.01 -2.45 -8.05
C LEU A 237 -7.76 -3.26 -7.66
N ARG A 238 -6.82 -3.48 -8.58
CA ARG A 238 -5.54 -4.13 -8.27
C ARG A 238 -4.59 -3.19 -7.53
N HIS A 239 -4.79 -1.89 -7.66
CA HIS A 239 -4.00 -0.84 -7.03
C HIS A 239 -4.89 -0.05 -6.08
N LEU A 240 -4.68 -0.26 -4.79
CA LEU A 240 -5.44 0.40 -3.73
C LEU A 240 -4.47 0.99 -2.71
N TRP A 241 -4.92 2.00 -1.99
CA TRP A 241 -4.21 2.53 -0.84
C TRP A 241 -4.76 1.94 0.46
N LEU A 242 -3.85 1.68 1.37
CA LEU A 242 -4.15 1.35 2.74
C LEU A 242 -3.83 2.56 3.62
N MET A 243 -4.85 3.09 4.27
CA MET A 243 -4.71 4.19 5.23
C MET A 243 -4.70 3.59 6.64
N ILE A 244 -3.54 3.66 7.31
CA ILE A 244 -3.33 3.06 8.63
C ILE A 244 -3.36 4.17 9.67
N ASP A 245 -4.16 3.98 10.71
CA ASP A 245 -4.27 4.90 11.86
C ASP A 245 -3.18 4.58 12.88
N LEU A 246 -2.03 5.24 12.75
CA LEU A 246 -0.86 5.01 13.60
C LEU A 246 -0.90 5.90 14.85
N PRO A 247 -0.85 5.34 16.08
CA PRO A 247 -0.60 6.13 17.29
C PRO A 247 0.74 6.85 17.24
N GLU A 248 0.78 8.13 17.69
CA GLU A 248 1.98 8.97 17.63
C GLU A 248 3.22 8.33 18.28
N GLN A 249 3.01 7.55 19.35
CA GLN A 249 4.06 6.86 20.09
C GLN A 249 4.83 5.82 19.25
N LEU A 250 4.22 5.32 18.18
CA LEU A 250 4.82 4.32 17.30
C LEU A 250 5.56 4.93 16.11
N LEU A 251 5.47 6.25 15.91
CA LEU A 251 6.04 6.93 14.74
C LEU A 251 7.54 6.65 14.57
N SER A 252 8.30 6.68 15.67
CA SER A 252 9.75 6.45 15.65
C SER A 252 10.16 5.06 15.15
N ARG A 253 9.24 4.10 15.18
CA ARG A 253 9.45 2.71 14.73
C ARG A 253 9.05 2.50 13.28
N MET A 254 8.44 3.49 12.63
CA MET A 254 7.94 3.39 11.27
C MET A 254 8.96 3.91 10.27
N LYS A 255 9.08 3.23 9.14
CA LYS A 255 9.92 3.65 8.02
C LYS A 255 9.17 3.51 6.71
N VAL A 256 9.43 4.42 5.79
CA VAL A 256 9.00 4.26 4.40
C VAL A 256 9.67 3.01 3.83
N GLY A 257 8.92 2.21 3.09
CA GLY A 257 9.35 0.93 2.55
C GLY A 257 9.07 -0.29 3.44
N SER A 258 8.73 -0.09 4.74
CA SER A 258 8.39 -1.21 5.62
C SER A 258 7.20 -2.00 5.09
N ALA A 259 7.31 -3.33 5.16
CA ALA A 259 6.23 -4.24 4.81
C ALA A 259 5.15 -4.25 5.89
N VAL A 260 3.91 -4.35 5.45
CA VAL A 260 2.72 -4.39 6.30
C VAL A 260 1.93 -5.65 5.98
N SER A 261 1.65 -6.45 7.00
CA SER A 261 0.71 -7.58 6.89
C SER A 261 -0.70 -7.07 7.12
N VAL A 262 -1.60 -7.38 6.20
CA VAL A 262 -2.99 -6.93 6.22
C VAL A 262 -3.90 -8.15 6.38
N GLU A 263 -4.73 -8.12 7.42
CA GLU A 263 -5.73 -9.14 7.72
C GLU A 263 -7.13 -8.55 7.55
N CYS A 264 -7.97 -9.23 6.79
CA CYS A 264 -9.36 -8.83 6.52
C CYS A 264 -10.31 -9.90 7.02
N ASP A 265 -11.34 -9.51 7.77
CA ASP A 265 -12.32 -10.45 8.32
C ASP A 265 -13.15 -11.17 7.25
N ALA A 266 -13.27 -10.57 6.05
CA ALA A 266 -13.90 -11.21 4.90
C ALA A 266 -13.06 -12.39 4.34
N TYR A 267 -11.76 -12.45 4.65
CA TYR A 267 -10.84 -13.49 4.18
C TYR A 267 -9.90 -13.93 5.33
N PRO A 268 -10.40 -14.64 6.35
CA PRO A 268 -9.66 -14.95 7.58
C PRO A 268 -8.41 -15.82 7.33
N ASP A 269 -8.43 -16.65 6.29
CA ASP A 269 -7.34 -17.56 5.94
C ASP A 269 -6.28 -16.93 5.02
N LYS A 270 -6.49 -15.67 4.58
CA LYS A 270 -5.58 -14.97 3.67
C LYS A 270 -4.94 -13.76 4.34
N ARG A 271 -3.66 -13.61 4.09
CA ARG A 271 -2.92 -12.40 4.42
C ARG A 271 -2.57 -11.68 3.13
N PHE A 272 -2.76 -10.39 3.16
CA PHE A 272 -2.36 -9.49 2.07
C PHE A 272 -1.15 -8.70 2.52
N THR A 273 -0.39 -8.22 1.56
CA THR A 273 0.83 -7.44 1.82
C THR A 273 0.62 -6.01 1.33
N ALA A 274 1.13 -5.08 2.11
CA ALA A 274 1.21 -3.68 1.71
C ALA A 274 2.60 -3.13 2.05
N HIS A 275 2.99 -2.01 1.45
CA HIS A 275 4.27 -1.35 1.71
C HIS A 275 4.03 0.12 2.04
N ILE A 276 4.63 0.59 3.14
CA ILE A 276 4.52 1.99 3.56
C ILE A 276 5.19 2.88 2.50
N VAL A 277 4.41 3.80 1.93
CA VAL A 277 4.90 4.77 0.94
C VAL A 277 5.11 6.15 1.58
N GLN A 278 4.25 6.51 2.52
CA GLN A 278 4.28 7.82 3.13
C GLN A 278 3.84 7.77 4.59
N LEU A 279 4.58 8.46 5.44
CA LEU A 279 4.18 8.76 6.82
C LEU A 279 3.51 10.14 6.83
N GLY A 280 2.35 10.24 7.48
CA GLY A 280 1.65 11.50 7.64
C GLY A 280 2.52 12.51 8.42
N GLN A 281 2.40 13.77 8.07
CA GLN A 281 3.16 14.85 8.70
C GLN A 281 2.32 15.63 9.71
N VAL A 282 1.06 15.25 9.90
CA VAL A 282 0.11 15.91 10.79
C VAL A 282 -0.48 14.87 11.73
N VAL A 283 -0.51 15.21 13.01
CA VAL A 283 -1.20 14.43 14.04
C VAL A 283 -2.62 14.97 14.16
N ASP A 284 -3.62 14.11 14.08
CA ASP A 284 -5.00 14.48 14.39
C ASP A 284 -5.11 14.81 15.88
N PRO A 285 -5.49 16.05 16.27
CA PRO A 285 -5.48 16.47 17.67
C PRO A 285 -6.52 15.75 18.53
N ASN A 286 -7.58 15.21 17.94
CA ASN A 286 -8.65 14.54 18.68
C ASN A 286 -8.32 13.07 18.94
N SER A 287 -7.82 12.37 17.93
CA SER A 287 -7.50 10.94 18.02
C SER A 287 -6.04 10.67 18.41
N ARG A 288 -5.14 11.66 18.32
CA ARG A 288 -3.67 11.54 18.45
C ARG A 288 -3.08 10.47 17.55
N ARG A 289 -3.64 10.36 16.34
CA ARG A 289 -3.21 9.40 15.32
C ARG A 289 -2.60 10.13 14.14
N ILE A 290 -1.69 9.45 13.47
CA ILE A 290 -1.06 9.86 12.23
C ILE A 290 -1.53 8.90 11.15
N VAL A 291 -1.99 9.43 10.03
CA VAL A 291 -2.39 8.60 8.90
C VAL A 291 -1.14 8.17 8.12
N VAL A 292 -0.89 6.87 8.05
CA VAL A 292 0.18 6.28 7.26
C VAL A 292 -0.40 5.70 5.99
N ARG A 293 0.15 6.09 4.84
CA ARG A 293 -0.28 5.61 3.53
C ARG A 293 0.62 4.47 3.08
N ALA A 294 0.03 3.33 2.78
CA ALA A 294 0.73 2.17 2.26
C ALA A 294 0.09 1.70 0.94
N ARG A 295 0.91 1.23 0.02
CA ARG A 295 0.43 0.62 -1.24
C ARG A 295 0.03 -0.81 -0.95
N LEU A 296 -1.20 -1.16 -1.27
CA LEU A 296 -1.78 -2.48 -1.06
C LEU A 296 -1.69 -3.31 -2.34
N ASP A 297 -1.13 -4.51 -2.26
CA ASP A 297 -1.09 -5.46 -3.36
C ASP A 297 -2.39 -6.27 -3.41
N ASN A 298 -3.18 -6.08 -4.48
CA ASN A 298 -4.47 -6.73 -4.67
C ASN A 298 -4.63 -7.33 -6.06
N PRO A 299 -3.73 -8.27 -6.49
CA PRO A 299 -3.70 -8.77 -7.87
C PRO A 299 -4.98 -9.49 -8.29
N GLU A 300 -5.68 -10.12 -7.35
CA GLU A 300 -6.94 -10.84 -7.58
C GLU A 300 -8.17 -9.93 -7.46
N ALA A 301 -8.00 -8.62 -7.20
CA ALA A 301 -9.07 -7.64 -6.99
C ALA A 301 -10.13 -8.08 -5.95
N ARG A 302 -9.70 -8.81 -4.90
CA ARG A 302 -10.60 -9.32 -3.84
C ARG A 302 -10.94 -8.28 -2.79
N LEU A 303 -9.95 -7.45 -2.45
CA LEU A 303 -10.15 -6.36 -1.51
C LEU A 303 -10.83 -5.20 -2.24
N LEU A 304 -11.79 -4.61 -1.57
CA LEU A 304 -12.59 -3.52 -2.12
C LEU A 304 -12.31 -2.22 -1.35
N PRO A 305 -12.42 -1.06 -1.99
CA PRO A 305 -12.40 0.21 -1.30
C PRO A 305 -13.42 0.26 -0.17
N GLU A 306 -13.16 1.06 0.84
CA GLU A 306 -13.93 1.26 2.06
C GLU A 306 -14.00 0.04 3.01
N MET A 307 -13.31 -1.07 2.71
CA MET A 307 -13.16 -2.16 3.68
C MET A 307 -12.26 -1.74 4.84
N PHE A 308 -12.67 -2.10 6.06
CA PHE A 308 -11.87 -2.01 7.26
C PHE A 308 -11.05 -3.28 7.43
N VAL A 309 -9.78 -3.11 7.77
CA VAL A 309 -8.80 -4.20 7.89
C VAL A 309 -7.89 -3.96 9.09
N ARG A 310 -7.19 -5.00 9.52
CA ARG A 310 -6.14 -4.91 10.53
C ARG A 310 -4.78 -4.92 9.83
N ALA A 311 -3.95 -3.95 10.16
CA ALA A 311 -2.61 -3.76 9.60
C ALA A 311 -1.55 -3.95 10.69
N SER A 312 -0.58 -4.83 10.46
CA SER A 312 0.56 -5.03 11.35
C SER A 312 1.84 -4.73 10.59
N VAL A 313 2.61 -3.76 11.05
CA VAL A 313 3.90 -3.42 10.42
C VAL A 313 4.91 -4.50 10.79
N LEU A 314 5.59 -5.04 9.80
CA LEU A 314 6.57 -6.12 9.96
C LEU A 314 7.95 -5.55 10.26
N GLN A 315 8.74 -6.29 11.02
CA GLN A 315 10.13 -5.95 11.29
C GLN A 315 10.98 -6.24 10.04
N ASP A 316 11.89 -5.32 9.68
CA ASP A 316 12.75 -5.42 8.48
C ASP A 316 13.67 -6.65 8.53
N SER A 317 14.01 -7.15 9.71
CA SER A 317 14.86 -8.33 9.88
C SER A 317 14.41 -9.11 11.12
N GLY A 318 14.01 -10.35 10.90
CA GLY A 318 13.68 -11.30 11.95
C GLY A 318 12.51 -12.18 11.56
N SER A 319 12.71 -13.48 11.60
CA SER A 319 11.66 -14.46 11.57
C SER A 319 11.50 -15.03 12.96
N GLY A 320 10.27 -15.14 13.42
CA GLY A 320 9.91 -15.81 14.67
C GLY A 320 8.88 -16.90 14.43
N VAL A 321 8.40 -17.49 15.49
CA VAL A 321 7.32 -18.50 15.44
C VAL A 321 6.08 -17.91 16.09
N LYS A 322 4.97 -17.84 15.35
CA LYS A 322 3.67 -17.36 15.87
C LYS A 322 3.00 -18.49 16.67
N VAL A 323 2.97 -18.37 17.99
CA VAL A 323 2.47 -19.41 18.90
C VAL A 323 1.19 -18.93 19.57
N PRO A 324 0.12 -19.76 19.66
CA PRO A 324 -1.07 -19.43 20.45
C PRO A 324 -0.70 -19.17 21.91
N ASN A 325 -1.32 -18.19 22.56
CA ASN A 325 -1.02 -17.87 23.96
C ASN A 325 -1.27 -19.05 24.91
N GLY A 326 -2.25 -19.92 24.60
CA GLY A 326 -2.51 -21.15 25.36
C GLY A 326 -1.39 -22.21 25.31
N ALA A 327 -0.45 -22.09 24.39
CA ALA A 327 0.74 -22.96 24.31
C ALA A 327 1.91 -22.47 25.17
N ILE A 328 1.84 -21.22 25.66
CA ILE A 328 2.90 -20.59 26.44
C ILE A 328 2.60 -20.75 27.92
N VAL A 329 3.54 -21.35 28.66
CA VAL A 329 3.46 -21.49 30.09
C VAL A 329 4.44 -20.52 30.74
N ILE A 330 3.97 -19.77 31.73
CA ILE A 330 4.78 -18.79 32.45
C ILE A 330 4.99 -19.32 33.89
N ARG A 331 6.23 -19.41 34.31
CA ARG A 331 6.57 -19.80 35.67
C ARG A 331 7.68 -18.89 36.22
N GLY A 332 7.34 -18.11 37.25
CA GLY A 332 8.23 -17.05 37.73
C GLY A 332 8.53 -16.02 36.65
N ASN A 333 9.79 -15.86 36.32
CA ASN A 333 10.25 -14.91 35.27
C ASN A 333 10.63 -15.63 33.97
N GLN A 334 10.21 -16.88 33.77
CA GLN A 334 10.52 -17.67 32.58
C GLN A 334 9.26 -18.02 31.79
N GLN A 335 9.40 -18.00 30.46
CA GLN A 335 8.37 -18.40 29.53
C GLN A 335 8.85 -19.64 28.78
N PHE A 336 7.98 -20.64 28.65
CA PHE A 336 8.32 -21.85 27.91
C PHE A 336 7.17 -22.39 27.10
N VAL A 337 7.54 -23.17 26.12
CA VAL A 337 6.64 -23.97 25.29
C VAL A 337 7.05 -25.43 25.39
N PHE A 338 6.14 -26.32 25.02
CA PHE A 338 6.42 -27.73 24.86
C PHE A 338 6.57 -28.10 23.40
N VAL A 339 7.70 -28.71 23.05
CA VAL A 339 8.00 -29.17 21.68
C VAL A 339 7.91 -30.68 21.65
N GLN A 340 7.12 -31.21 20.74
CA GLN A 340 7.03 -32.66 20.51
C GLN A 340 8.19 -33.11 19.63
N THR A 341 9.08 -33.94 20.16
CA THR A 341 10.26 -34.48 19.44
C THR A 341 9.99 -35.86 18.85
N ALA A 342 9.13 -36.66 19.50
CA ALA A 342 8.67 -37.94 19.03
C ALA A 342 7.21 -38.16 19.45
N PRO A 343 6.48 -39.14 18.90
CA PRO A 343 5.15 -39.51 19.41
C PRO A 343 5.16 -39.80 20.92
N GLY A 344 4.37 -39.04 21.69
CA GLY A 344 4.30 -39.15 23.14
C GLY A 344 5.48 -38.54 23.91
N GLU A 345 6.43 -37.91 23.27
CA GLU A 345 7.60 -37.28 23.91
C GLU A 345 7.60 -35.77 23.72
N PHE A 346 7.57 -35.04 24.85
CA PHE A 346 7.45 -33.59 24.89
C PHE A 346 8.59 -32.99 25.72
N HIS A 347 9.26 -32.01 25.17
CA HIS A 347 10.37 -31.29 25.81
C HIS A 347 9.96 -29.87 26.14
N ARG A 348 10.15 -29.49 27.39
CA ARG A 348 10.00 -28.11 27.84
C ARG A 348 11.16 -27.29 27.30
N ARG A 349 10.87 -26.17 26.65
CA ARG A 349 11.87 -25.28 26.08
C ARG A 349 11.61 -23.82 26.46
N ILE A 350 12.62 -23.19 27.02
CA ILE A 350 12.57 -21.75 27.35
C ILE A 350 12.54 -20.98 26.07
N VAL A 351 11.63 -20.01 25.99
CA VAL A 351 11.45 -19.12 24.85
C VAL A 351 11.46 -17.67 25.30
N LYS A 352 11.83 -16.80 24.37
CA LYS A 352 11.79 -15.36 24.56
C LYS A 352 10.76 -14.77 23.60
N LEU A 353 9.74 -14.15 24.13
CA LEU A 353 8.71 -13.48 23.36
C LEU A 353 9.23 -12.11 22.92
N VAL A 354 9.03 -11.79 21.65
CA VAL A 354 9.35 -10.48 21.06
C VAL A 354 8.12 -9.58 21.05
N THR A 355 6.97 -10.17 20.69
CA THR A 355 5.70 -9.44 20.64
C THR A 355 4.62 -10.32 21.27
N GLN A 356 3.82 -9.73 22.16
CA GLN A 356 2.66 -10.37 22.76
C GLN A 356 1.40 -9.74 22.16
N GLY A 357 0.50 -10.57 21.67
CA GLY A 357 -0.82 -10.15 21.16
C GLY A 357 -1.95 -10.79 21.96
N GLY A 358 -3.20 -10.48 21.62
CA GLY A 358 -4.38 -11.00 22.32
C GLY A 358 -4.52 -12.52 22.30
N ASP A 359 -4.42 -13.13 21.12
CA ASP A 359 -4.61 -14.58 20.93
C ASP A 359 -3.30 -15.32 20.68
N PHE A 360 -2.29 -14.65 20.13
CA PHE A 360 -1.02 -15.20 19.71
C PHE A 360 0.15 -14.32 20.14
N SER A 361 1.27 -14.96 20.44
CA SER A 361 2.54 -14.28 20.70
C SER A 361 3.62 -14.74 19.72
N TYR A 362 4.65 -13.91 19.52
CA TYR A 362 5.75 -14.22 18.63
C TYR A 362 7.01 -14.54 19.42
N VAL A 363 7.52 -15.75 19.22
CA VAL A 363 8.75 -16.25 19.80
C VAL A 363 9.90 -15.88 18.86
N GLY A 364 10.86 -15.09 19.33
CA GLY A 364 12.06 -14.72 18.59
C GLY A 364 13.25 -15.62 18.86
N GLU A 365 13.35 -16.16 20.07
CA GLU A 365 14.46 -17.05 20.48
C GLU A 365 13.94 -18.30 21.19
N GLY A 366 14.59 -19.43 20.96
CA GLY A 366 14.29 -20.70 21.63
C GLY A 366 13.38 -21.65 20.82
N LEU A 367 12.82 -21.21 19.68
CA LEU A 367 11.98 -22.05 18.82
C LEU A 367 12.34 -21.83 17.36
N ALA A 368 12.44 -22.90 16.58
CA ALA A 368 12.67 -22.82 15.13
C ALA A 368 11.36 -23.06 14.35
N GLY A 369 11.26 -22.45 13.16
CA GLY A 369 10.14 -22.71 12.28
C GLY A 369 10.08 -24.16 11.83
N GLY A 370 8.87 -24.74 11.80
CA GLY A 370 8.63 -26.16 11.43
C GLY A 370 8.62 -27.12 12.62
N GLU A 371 9.00 -26.69 13.82
CA GLU A 371 8.91 -27.54 15.01
C GLU A 371 7.46 -27.78 15.44
N ARG A 372 7.17 -28.95 15.96
CA ARG A 372 5.84 -29.29 16.48
C ARG A 372 5.68 -28.78 17.91
N VAL A 373 4.88 -27.74 18.06
CA VAL A 373 4.60 -27.11 19.35
C VAL A 373 3.25 -27.60 19.88
N VAL A 374 3.17 -27.86 21.15
CA VAL A 374 1.92 -28.19 21.84
C VAL A 374 1.05 -26.96 21.92
N THR A 375 -0.08 -26.97 21.21
CA THR A 375 -1.03 -25.86 21.14
C THR A 375 -2.16 -25.96 22.15
N SER A 376 -2.43 -27.20 22.67
CA SER A 376 -3.39 -27.45 23.73
C SER A 376 -2.83 -28.48 24.69
N GLY A 377 -3.12 -28.36 26.00
CA GLY A 377 -2.62 -29.26 27.04
C GLY A 377 -1.24 -28.92 27.60
N ALA A 378 -0.67 -27.76 27.30
CA ALA A 378 0.65 -27.32 27.78
C ALA A 378 0.71 -27.27 29.32
N LEU A 379 -0.34 -26.81 29.99
CA LEU A 379 -0.44 -26.80 31.48
C LEU A 379 -0.45 -28.21 32.10
N LEU A 380 -1.04 -29.20 31.42
CA LEU A 380 -1.01 -30.59 31.88
C LEU A 380 0.42 -31.14 31.87
N LEU A 381 1.17 -30.83 30.79
CA LEU A 381 2.58 -31.22 30.71
C LEU A 381 3.43 -30.57 31.81
N ASP A 382 3.18 -29.31 32.10
CA ASP A 382 3.90 -28.58 33.14
C ASP A 382 3.58 -29.14 34.56
N ALA A 383 2.32 -29.51 34.83
CA ALA A 383 1.91 -30.12 36.05
C ALA A 383 2.57 -31.51 36.23
N GLU A 384 2.64 -32.31 35.17
CA GLU A 384 3.26 -33.64 35.19
C GLU A 384 4.78 -33.56 35.45
N ILE A 385 5.48 -32.59 34.84
CA ILE A 385 6.91 -32.34 35.12
C ILE A 385 7.11 -31.98 36.59
N SER A 386 6.23 -31.14 37.14
CA SER A 386 6.32 -30.69 38.53
C SER A 386 6.10 -31.84 39.50
N ALA A 387 5.07 -32.68 39.26
CA ALA A 387 4.78 -33.84 40.08
C ALA A 387 5.94 -34.88 40.11
N ARG A 388 6.58 -35.05 38.93
CA ARG A 388 7.78 -35.94 38.84
C ARG A 388 9.01 -35.34 39.51
N ALA A 389 9.17 -34.02 39.52
CA ALA A 389 10.26 -33.36 40.23
C ALA A 389 10.10 -33.53 41.76
N ASP A 390 8.88 -33.39 42.28
CA ASP A 390 8.54 -33.55 43.73
C ASP A 390 8.68 -35.00 44.19
N SER A 391 8.37 -35.97 43.33
CA SER A 391 8.51 -37.39 43.65
C SER A 391 9.96 -37.92 43.68
N ASN A 392 10.89 -37.16 43.09
CA ASN A 392 12.33 -37.49 43.04
C ASN A 392 13.19 -36.66 44.02
N SER A 393 12.56 -35.84 44.85
CA SER A 393 13.19 -35.07 45.93
C SER A 393 12.95 -35.72 47.27
#